data_9ae5f513578b0d4a7f1c1cc222072c5b
#
_entry.id   9ae5f513578b0d4a7f1c1cc222072c5b
#
_cell.length_a   1.000
_cell.length_b   1.000
_cell.length_c   1.000
_cell.angle_alpha   90.00
_cell.angle_beta   90.00
_cell.angle_gamma   90.00
#
_symmetry.space_group_name_H-M   'P 1'
#
loop_
_entity.id
_entity.type
_entity.pdbx_description
1 polymer ?
#
loop_
_entity_poly.entity_id
_entity_poly.type
_entity_poly.pdbx_seq_one_letter_code
_entity_poly.pdbx_strand_id
1 'polypeptide(L)'
;MFVTFDELPPPQGGALRRITRSLRDKIKPPKPEIQKIEVCGSFFFDVRAYWKDGRLLQAHERSLLTGRRGALAARGLTLPQGFRLAVSEDQVARLRAEVLCNTLLRALQRSALPLYCRRVGLIDPECLYPFLLEKLIKYCPVVLVCTDRPERYAPYAERMLEEYGAPITFTGELPALGGCAALLDLGALPLPSFYPVPVFSMRAEPIEHNLSLVLPHYGLPEADEAIPPGIDRDEFYTALWQLCGVEAVGGLCASSMLCKSRRVTVPQIAAQLSQNQEQVRILE
;
A
#
# COMPACT_ATOMS: atom_id res chain seq x y z
N MET A 1 -3.37 -9.94 -15.36
CA MET A 1 -2.06 -10.07 -16.05
C MET A 1 -1.61 -8.70 -16.51
N PHE A 2 -0.36 -8.32 -16.24
CA PHE A 2 0.24 -7.03 -16.61
C PHE A 2 1.64 -7.23 -17.22
N VAL A 3 2.24 -6.13 -17.67
CA VAL A 3 3.58 -6.09 -18.27
C VAL A 3 4.43 -5.08 -17.49
N THR A 4 5.69 -5.41 -17.23
CA THR A 4 6.68 -4.46 -16.72
C THR A 4 7.63 -4.06 -17.83
N PHE A 5 8.05 -2.81 -17.82
CA PHE A 5 9.04 -2.28 -18.76
C PHE A 5 10.27 -1.81 -18.00
N ASP A 6 11.41 -2.39 -18.35
CA ASP A 6 12.72 -2.03 -17.80
C ASP A 6 13.74 -1.76 -18.89
N GLU A 7 14.81 -1.07 -18.56
CA GLU A 7 15.89 -0.77 -19.48
C GLU A 7 16.88 -1.94 -19.55
N LEU A 8 17.29 -2.29 -20.78
CA LEU A 8 18.38 -3.24 -20.95
C LEU A 8 19.65 -2.70 -20.26
N PRO A 9 20.33 -3.55 -19.46
CA PRO A 9 21.52 -3.11 -18.77
C PRO A 9 22.57 -2.60 -19.74
N PRO A 10 23.33 -1.56 -19.36
CA PRO A 10 24.36 -1.02 -20.22
C PRO A 10 25.37 -2.09 -20.60
N PRO A 11 25.87 -2.09 -21.84
CA PRO A 11 26.79 -3.10 -22.33
C PRO A 11 28.07 -3.17 -21.46
N GLN A 12 28.36 -4.37 -20.96
CA GLN A 12 29.60 -4.61 -20.20
C GLN A 12 30.80 -4.62 -21.14
N GLY A 13 31.88 -3.92 -20.80
CA GLY A 13 33.15 -3.95 -21.57
C GLY A 13 33.94 -2.66 -21.47
N GLY A 14 35.20 -2.71 -21.93
CA GLY A 14 36.09 -1.53 -21.94
C GLY A 14 35.57 -0.39 -22.82
N ALA A 15 36.09 0.83 -22.64
CA ALA A 15 35.61 2.08 -23.25
C ALA A 15 35.43 1.98 -24.80
N LEU A 16 36.40 1.39 -25.50
CA LEU A 16 36.32 1.19 -26.96
C LEU A 16 35.20 0.23 -27.38
N ARG A 17 34.98 -0.85 -26.63
CA ARG A 17 33.86 -1.77 -26.89
C ARG A 17 32.51 -1.13 -26.62
N ARG A 18 32.43 -0.24 -25.64
CA ARG A 18 31.20 0.52 -25.33
C ARG A 18 30.87 1.49 -26.48
N ILE A 19 31.85 2.19 -27.05
CA ILE A 19 31.64 3.15 -28.15
C ILE A 19 31.20 2.42 -29.42
N THR A 20 31.90 1.35 -29.83
CA THR A 20 31.56 0.59 -31.03
C THR A 20 30.20 -0.08 -30.91
N ARG A 21 29.85 -0.60 -29.75
CA ARG A 21 28.52 -1.21 -29.49
C ARG A 21 27.45 -0.16 -29.45
N SER A 22 27.67 0.98 -28.80
CA SER A 22 26.73 2.12 -28.79
C SER A 22 26.42 2.65 -30.20
N LEU A 23 27.41 2.70 -31.11
CA LEU A 23 27.20 3.06 -32.51
C LEU A 23 26.40 1.97 -33.24
N ARG A 24 26.71 0.70 -33.02
CA ARG A 24 25.97 -0.42 -33.62
C ARG A 24 24.53 -0.47 -33.14
N ASP A 25 24.29 -0.27 -31.83
CA ASP A 25 22.97 -0.30 -31.23
C ASP A 25 22.10 0.89 -31.68
N LYS A 26 22.71 2.02 -32.06
CA LYS A 26 22.00 3.12 -32.73
C LYS A 26 21.53 2.78 -34.16
N ILE A 27 22.28 1.95 -34.87
CA ILE A 27 21.98 1.53 -36.24
C ILE A 27 21.02 0.33 -36.25
N LYS A 28 21.24 -0.62 -35.35
CA LYS A 28 20.46 -1.84 -35.21
C LYS A 28 20.25 -2.13 -33.71
N PRO A 29 19.23 -1.50 -33.10
CA PRO A 29 18.95 -1.72 -31.68
C PRO A 29 18.68 -3.19 -31.37
N PRO A 30 19.14 -3.70 -30.23
CA PRO A 30 18.87 -5.07 -29.81
C PRO A 30 17.36 -5.32 -29.72
N LYS A 31 16.93 -6.53 -30.04
CA LYS A 31 15.53 -6.91 -29.88
C LYS A 31 15.14 -6.86 -28.40
N PRO A 32 13.89 -6.47 -28.10
CA PRO A 32 13.40 -6.57 -26.74
C PRO A 32 13.49 -8.00 -26.21
N GLU A 33 13.92 -8.13 -24.98
CA GLU A 33 13.88 -9.38 -24.22
C GLU A 33 12.55 -9.45 -23.48
N ILE A 34 11.78 -10.51 -23.72
CA ILE A 34 10.48 -10.71 -23.07
C ILE A 34 10.57 -11.98 -22.25
N GLN A 35 10.39 -11.87 -20.96
CA GLN A 35 10.41 -12.98 -20.02
C GLN A 35 9.05 -13.12 -19.33
N LYS A 36 8.49 -14.34 -19.28
CA LYS A 36 7.36 -14.65 -18.43
C LYS A 36 7.91 -14.96 -17.04
N ILE A 37 7.47 -14.22 -16.02
CA ILE A 37 7.85 -14.41 -14.62
C ILE A 37 6.63 -14.94 -13.88
N GLU A 38 6.80 -16.09 -13.23
CA GLU A 38 5.78 -16.67 -12.37
C GLU A 38 6.02 -16.25 -10.93
N VAL A 39 4.96 -15.85 -10.22
CA VAL A 39 5.01 -15.34 -8.86
C VAL A 39 3.68 -15.59 -8.15
N CYS A 40 3.73 -16.15 -6.94
CA CYS A 40 2.55 -16.38 -6.10
C CYS A 40 1.40 -17.09 -6.84
N GLY A 41 1.71 -18.07 -7.69
CA GLY A 41 0.71 -18.82 -8.46
C GLY A 41 0.10 -18.07 -9.64
N SER A 42 0.60 -16.88 -9.97
CA SER A 42 0.22 -16.09 -11.12
C SER A 42 1.42 -15.77 -12.00
N PHE A 43 1.30 -14.86 -12.96
CA PHE A 43 2.43 -14.43 -13.79
C PHE A 43 2.26 -13.03 -14.37
N PHE A 44 3.38 -12.42 -14.71
CA PHE A 44 3.46 -11.21 -15.53
C PHE A 44 4.54 -11.35 -16.60
N PHE A 45 4.62 -10.38 -17.51
CA PHE A 45 5.70 -10.33 -18.49
C PHE A 45 6.64 -9.18 -18.17
N ASP A 46 7.93 -9.49 -18.01
CA ASP A 46 9.01 -8.51 -17.92
C ASP A 46 9.58 -8.26 -19.32
N VAL A 47 9.62 -7.01 -19.73
CA VAL A 47 10.08 -6.57 -21.04
C VAL A 47 11.26 -5.64 -20.86
N ARG A 48 12.45 -6.11 -21.21
CA ARG A 48 13.68 -5.33 -21.24
C ARG A 48 13.98 -4.88 -22.65
N ALA A 49 14.06 -3.59 -22.83
CA ALA A 49 14.23 -3.00 -24.14
C ALA A 49 15.25 -1.85 -24.11
N TYR A 50 15.64 -1.39 -25.29
CA TYR A 50 16.48 -0.21 -25.43
C TYR A 50 15.63 1.05 -25.43
N TRP A 51 15.90 1.95 -24.51
CA TRP A 51 15.22 3.23 -24.39
C TRP A 51 16.12 4.36 -24.85
N LYS A 52 15.53 5.38 -25.48
CA LYS A 52 16.20 6.62 -25.83
C LYS A 52 15.41 7.79 -25.24
N ASP A 53 16.08 8.57 -24.41
CA ASP A 53 15.45 9.72 -23.70
C ASP A 53 14.13 9.32 -22.98
N GLY A 54 14.12 8.15 -22.32
CA GLY A 54 12.97 7.60 -21.61
C GLY A 54 11.84 7.08 -22.51
N ARG A 55 12.05 6.98 -23.83
CA ARG A 55 11.05 6.49 -24.81
C ARG A 55 11.54 5.22 -25.51
N LEU A 56 10.64 4.26 -25.66
CA LEU A 56 10.92 3.06 -26.43
C LEU A 56 11.07 3.41 -27.93
N LEU A 57 12.02 2.76 -28.61
CA LEU A 57 12.18 2.96 -30.05
C LEU A 57 10.96 2.42 -30.81
N GLN A 58 10.39 3.22 -31.71
CA GLN A 58 9.18 2.89 -32.48
C GLN A 58 9.25 1.53 -33.22
N ALA A 59 10.46 1.10 -33.65
CA ALA A 59 10.66 -0.21 -34.25
C ALA A 59 10.29 -1.38 -33.33
N HIS A 60 10.37 -1.17 -32.02
CA HIS A 60 10.06 -2.19 -31.00
C HIS A 60 8.60 -2.10 -30.52
N GLU A 61 8.00 -0.92 -30.56
CA GLU A 61 6.60 -0.73 -30.13
C GLU A 61 5.64 -1.64 -30.88
N ARG A 62 5.83 -1.80 -32.20
CA ARG A 62 4.97 -2.65 -33.05
C ARG A 62 5.06 -4.13 -32.71
N SER A 63 6.20 -4.61 -32.21
CA SER A 63 6.39 -6.02 -31.84
C SER A 63 5.81 -6.37 -30.47
N LEU A 64 5.62 -5.38 -29.61
CA LEU A 64 5.11 -5.56 -28.25
C LEU A 64 3.60 -5.39 -28.14
N LEU A 65 2.98 -4.79 -29.15
CA LEU A 65 1.54 -4.46 -29.20
C LEU A 65 0.68 -5.70 -29.50
N THR A 66 0.57 -6.59 -28.55
CA THR A 66 -0.43 -7.67 -28.62
C THR A 66 -1.47 -7.51 -27.50
N GLY A 67 -2.26 -6.43 -27.53
CA GLY A 67 -3.43 -6.30 -26.67
C GLY A 67 -3.37 -5.16 -25.67
N ARG A 68 -4.56 -4.72 -25.22
CA ARG A 68 -4.77 -3.68 -24.19
C ARG A 68 -4.42 -4.21 -22.80
N ARG A 69 -3.14 -4.24 -22.47
CA ARG A 69 -2.66 -4.71 -21.17
C ARG A 69 -2.27 -3.54 -20.29
N GLY A 70 -2.54 -3.64 -18.99
CA GLY A 70 -1.96 -2.75 -18.01
C GLY A 70 -0.44 -2.93 -17.97
N ALA A 71 0.30 -1.84 -17.82
CA ALA A 71 1.75 -1.85 -17.78
C ALA A 71 2.29 -0.99 -16.63
N LEU A 72 3.42 -1.42 -16.07
CA LEU A 72 4.26 -0.65 -15.16
C LEU A 72 5.56 -0.32 -15.88
N ALA A 73 6.10 0.87 -15.67
CA ALA A 73 7.37 1.28 -16.23
C ALA A 73 8.36 1.63 -15.13
N ALA A 74 9.62 1.24 -15.29
CA ALA A 74 10.68 1.67 -14.39
C ALA A 74 10.80 3.20 -14.38
N ARG A 75 11.31 3.74 -13.27
CA ARG A 75 11.43 5.20 -13.09
C ARG A 75 12.18 5.83 -14.26
N GLY A 76 11.61 6.93 -14.78
CA GLY A 76 12.18 7.67 -15.91
C GLY A 76 11.82 7.13 -17.29
N LEU A 77 11.10 6.00 -17.37
CA LEU A 77 10.60 5.46 -18.61
C LEU A 77 9.15 5.92 -18.87
N THR A 78 8.86 6.25 -20.12
CA THR A 78 7.50 6.59 -20.56
C THR A 78 6.84 5.35 -21.15
N LEU A 79 5.62 5.03 -20.72
CA LEU A 79 4.89 3.89 -21.28
C LEU A 79 4.80 3.97 -22.81
N PRO A 80 5.06 2.84 -23.51
CA PRO A 80 4.90 2.79 -24.97
C PRO A 80 3.47 3.09 -25.40
N GLN A 81 3.31 3.61 -26.60
CA GLN A 81 2.01 3.92 -27.18
C GLN A 81 1.14 2.64 -27.25
N GLY A 82 -0.09 2.72 -26.78
CA GLY A 82 -1.04 1.59 -26.72
C GLY A 82 -1.06 0.82 -25.39
N PHE A 83 -0.13 1.11 -24.48
CA PHE A 83 -0.21 0.63 -23.09
C PHE A 83 -0.88 1.66 -22.19
N ARG A 84 -1.57 1.17 -21.17
CA ARG A 84 -2.14 1.98 -20.08
C ARG A 84 -1.44 1.63 -18.78
N LEU A 85 -1.40 2.57 -17.86
CA LEU A 85 -0.95 2.27 -16.51
C LEU A 85 -1.72 1.06 -15.97
N ALA A 86 -0.98 0.12 -15.37
CA ALA A 86 -1.55 -1.09 -14.79
C ALA A 86 -2.45 -0.76 -13.60
N VAL A 87 -2.06 0.26 -12.84
CA VAL A 87 -2.73 0.68 -11.60
C VAL A 87 -2.76 2.21 -11.51
N SER A 88 -3.78 2.74 -10.84
CA SER A 88 -3.88 4.17 -10.52
C SER A 88 -3.32 4.44 -9.12
N GLU A 89 -3.02 5.70 -8.82
CA GLU A 89 -2.63 6.15 -7.48
C GLU A 89 -3.67 5.78 -6.41
N ASP A 90 -4.97 5.91 -6.73
CA ASP A 90 -6.06 5.53 -5.82
C ASP A 90 -6.02 4.03 -5.49
N GLN A 91 -5.70 3.19 -6.46
CA GLN A 91 -5.59 1.75 -6.26
C GLN A 91 -4.38 1.39 -5.39
N VAL A 92 -3.27 2.09 -5.56
CA VAL A 92 -2.09 1.96 -4.70
C VAL A 92 -2.41 2.42 -3.28
N ALA A 93 -3.06 3.58 -3.13
CA ALA A 93 -3.50 4.08 -1.83
C ALA A 93 -4.45 3.10 -1.13
N ARG A 94 -5.37 2.47 -1.90
CA ARG A 94 -6.26 1.43 -1.39
C ARG A 94 -5.49 0.23 -0.84
N LEU A 95 -4.50 -0.29 -1.55
CA LEU A 95 -3.66 -1.39 -1.04
C LEU A 95 -2.94 -1.00 0.25
N ARG A 96 -2.35 0.21 0.30
CA ARG A 96 -1.67 0.70 1.51
C ARG A 96 -2.63 0.80 2.70
N ALA A 97 -3.84 1.29 2.48
CA ALA A 97 -4.88 1.37 3.51
C ALA A 97 -5.27 -0.04 4.03
N GLU A 98 -5.42 -1.01 3.12
CA GLU A 98 -5.67 -2.42 3.47
C GLU A 98 -4.55 -3.01 4.34
N VAL A 99 -3.30 -2.86 3.92
CA VAL A 99 -2.14 -3.38 4.66
C VAL A 99 -2.04 -2.71 6.04
N LEU A 100 -2.30 -1.41 6.12
CA LEU A 100 -2.28 -0.67 7.37
C LEU A 100 -3.37 -1.16 8.33
N CYS A 101 -4.60 -1.32 7.82
CA CYS A 101 -5.73 -1.87 8.56
C CYS A 101 -5.42 -3.29 9.06
N ASN A 102 -4.94 -4.18 8.19
CA ASN A 102 -4.55 -5.54 8.56
C ASN A 102 -3.47 -5.56 9.65
N THR A 103 -2.52 -4.62 9.58
CA THR A 103 -1.44 -4.49 10.59
C THR A 103 -2.00 -4.06 11.94
N LEU A 104 -2.89 -3.07 11.96
CA LEU A 104 -3.62 -2.65 13.15
C LEU A 104 -4.39 -3.82 13.77
N LEU A 105 -5.21 -4.52 12.97
CA LEU A 105 -6.01 -5.65 13.43
C LEU A 105 -5.14 -6.77 14.01
N ARG A 106 -4.01 -7.06 13.36
CA ARG A 106 -3.05 -8.05 13.86
C ARG A 106 -2.42 -7.63 15.19
N ALA A 107 -2.13 -6.34 15.37
CA ALA A 107 -1.62 -5.82 16.64
C ALA A 107 -2.68 -5.93 17.76
N LEU A 108 -3.94 -5.58 17.45
CA LEU A 108 -5.07 -5.73 18.38
C LEU A 108 -5.34 -7.19 18.77
N GLN A 109 -5.29 -8.11 17.81
CA GLN A 109 -5.46 -9.54 18.07
C GLN A 109 -4.37 -10.12 18.99
N ARG A 110 -3.14 -9.62 18.87
CA ARG A 110 -2.01 -10.06 19.69
C ARG A 110 -1.90 -9.32 21.01
N SER A 111 -2.63 -8.24 21.20
CA SER A 111 -2.67 -7.52 22.47
C SER A 111 -3.49 -8.27 23.52
N ALA A 112 -3.19 -8.02 24.77
CA ALA A 112 -4.01 -8.49 25.91
C ALA A 112 -5.30 -7.69 26.11
N LEU A 113 -5.61 -6.75 25.19
CA LEU A 113 -6.83 -5.95 25.22
C LEU A 113 -8.07 -6.84 25.12
N PRO A 114 -8.98 -6.79 26.12
CA PRO A 114 -10.27 -7.43 26.03
C PRO A 114 -11.06 -6.93 24.82
N LEU A 115 -11.91 -7.78 24.23
CA LEU A 115 -12.65 -7.43 23.03
C LEU A 115 -13.47 -6.14 23.20
N TYR A 116 -14.16 -5.97 24.32
CA TYR A 116 -14.99 -4.79 24.62
C TYR A 116 -14.20 -3.48 24.74
N CYS A 117 -12.86 -3.55 24.89
CA CYS A 117 -11.96 -2.40 24.92
C CYS A 117 -11.36 -2.06 23.55
N ARG A 118 -11.59 -2.89 22.54
CA ARG A 118 -11.06 -2.67 21.18
C ARG A 118 -11.91 -1.66 20.43
N ARG A 119 -11.83 -0.40 20.87
CA ARG A 119 -12.43 0.74 20.19
C ARG A 119 -11.41 1.33 19.21
N VAL A 120 -11.76 1.46 17.96
CA VAL A 120 -10.87 1.99 16.91
C VAL A 120 -11.47 3.25 16.30
N GLY A 121 -10.62 4.29 16.15
CA GLY A 121 -10.96 5.48 15.39
C GLY A 121 -10.43 5.38 13.96
N LEU A 122 -11.31 5.60 12.99
CA LEU A 122 -10.97 5.71 11.57
C LEU A 122 -11.03 7.18 11.17
N ILE A 123 -9.92 7.74 10.69
CA ILE A 123 -9.84 9.11 10.21
C ILE A 123 -9.81 9.06 8.68
N ASP A 124 -10.94 9.37 8.06
CA ASP A 124 -11.14 9.37 6.61
C ASP A 124 -12.09 10.53 6.22
N PRO A 125 -11.57 11.77 6.15
CA PRO A 125 -12.38 12.97 5.93
C PRO A 125 -13.20 12.91 4.64
N GLU A 126 -12.61 12.39 3.58
CA GLU A 126 -13.21 12.39 2.23
C GLU A 126 -14.05 11.14 1.93
N CYS A 127 -14.13 10.18 2.86
CA CYS A 127 -14.81 8.90 2.64
C CYS A 127 -14.24 8.13 1.45
N LEU A 128 -12.93 7.90 1.45
CA LEU A 128 -12.23 7.15 0.40
C LEU A 128 -12.13 5.66 0.71
N TYR A 129 -12.25 5.27 1.99
CA TYR A 129 -11.96 3.91 2.45
C TYR A 129 -13.09 3.25 3.24
N PRO A 130 -14.37 3.43 2.87
CA PRO A 130 -15.50 2.85 3.62
C PRO A 130 -15.50 1.33 3.62
N PHE A 131 -14.84 0.68 2.65
CA PHE A 131 -14.72 -0.77 2.55
C PHE A 131 -13.94 -1.38 3.74
N LEU A 132 -13.17 -0.59 4.49
CA LEU A 132 -12.45 -1.06 5.68
C LEU A 132 -13.37 -1.30 6.88
N LEU A 133 -14.56 -0.69 6.91
CA LEU A 133 -15.51 -0.85 8.02
C LEU A 133 -15.83 -2.31 8.28
N GLU A 134 -16.12 -3.08 7.25
CA GLU A 134 -16.44 -4.51 7.40
C GLU A 134 -15.31 -5.31 8.07
N LYS A 135 -14.06 -4.97 7.76
CA LYS A 135 -12.91 -5.60 8.42
C LYS A 135 -12.80 -5.15 9.88
N LEU A 136 -12.94 -3.86 10.13
CA LEU A 136 -12.79 -3.30 11.47
C LEU A 136 -13.84 -3.87 12.43
N ILE A 137 -15.12 -3.90 12.06
CA ILE A 137 -16.20 -4.37 12.94
C ILE A 137 -16.11 -5.85 13.29
N LYS A 138 -15.52 -6.68 12.43
CA LYS A 138 -15.29 -8.11 12.72
C LYS A 138 -14.37 -8.35 13.94
N TYR A 139 -13.54 -7.37 14.26
CA TYR A 139 -12.53 -7.48 15.32
C TYR A 139 -12.64 -6.38 16.39
N CYS A 140 -13.41 -5.33 16.11
CA CYS A 140 -13.55 -4.18 16.97
C CYS A 140 -15.06 -3.88 17.15
N PRO A 141 -15.62 -4.07 18.37
CA PRO A 141 -17.05 -3.89 18.60
C PRO A 141 -17.51 -2.43 18.46
N VAL A 142 -16.57 -1.48 18.52
CA VAL A 142 -16.86 -0.06 18.39
C VAL A 142 -15.89 0.57 17.39
N VAL A 143 -16.43 1.16 16.35
CA VAL A 143 -15.71 1.94 15.34
C VAL A 143 -16.25 3.36 15.33
N LEU A 144 -15.37 4.34 15.57
CA LEU A 144 -15.67 5.76 15.42
C LEU A 144 -15.04 6.26 14.14
N VAL A 145 -15.84 6.86 13.26
CA VAL A 145 -15.37 7.41 12.00
C VAL A 145 -15.34 8.93 12.09
N CYS A 146 -14.14 9.51 11.97
CA CYS A 146 -13.96 10.96 11.83
C CYS A 146 -13.95 11.30 10.35
N THR A 147 -15.01 11.97 9.90
CA THR A 147 -15.24 12.31 8.50
C THR A 147 -16.01 13.62 8.37
N ASP A 148 -15.71 14.37 7.31
CA ASP A 148 -16.46 15.57 6.93
C ASP A 148 -17.67 15.23 6.05
N ARG A 149 -17.82 13.93 5.69
CA ARG A 149 -18.84 13.43 4.77
C ARG A 149 -19.61 12.22 5.30
N PRO A 150 -20.27 12.36 6.45
CA PRO A 150 -20.99 11.24 7.07
C PRO A 150 -22.09 10.66 6.16
N GLU A 151 -22.70 11.47 5.29
CA GLU A 151 -23.69 11.04 4.33
C GLU A 151 -23.18 10.02 3.32
N ARG A 152 -21.89 10.06 2.98
CA ARG A 152 -21.25 9.07 2.11
C ARG A 152 -21.01 7.72 2.80
N TYR A 153 -20.85 7.76 4.11
CA TYR A 153 -20.71 6.56 4.93
C TYR A 153 -22.06 5.88 5.27
N ALA A 154 -23.16 6.61 5.21
CA ALA A 154 -24.47 6.12 5.65
C ALA A 154 -24.86 4.74 5.06
N PRO A 155 -24.73 4.48 3.74
CA PRO A 155 -25.08 3.17 3.18
C PRO A 155 -24.24 2.01 3.73
N TYR A 156 -22.98 2.29 4.06
CA TYR A 156 -22.08 1.30 4.66
C TYR A 156 -22.45 1.05 6.13
N ALA A 157 -22.77 2.11 6.87
CA ALA A 157 -23.15 2.03 8.27
C ALA A 157 -24.48 1.26 8.46
N GLU A 158 -25.46 1.51 7.59
CA GLU A 158 -26.73 0.78 7.56
C GLU A 158 -26.48 -0.71 7.33
N ARG A 159 -25.68 -1.05 6.30
CA ARG A 159 -25.31 -2.44 6.05
C ARG A 159 -24.57 -3.08 7.24
N MET A 160 -23.66 -2.37 7.90
CA MET A 160 -22.94 -2.90 9.07
C MET A 160 -23.88 -3.14 10.24
N LEU A 161 -24.90 -2.30 10.41
CA LEU A 161 -25.91 -2.48 11.42
C LEU A 161 -26.83 -3.68 11.10
N GLU A 162 -27.27 -3.81 9.85
CA GLU A 162 -28.17 -4.89 9.41
C GLU A 162 -27.47 -6.26 9.42
N GLU A 163 -26.27 -6.37 8.86
CA GLU A 163 -25.58 -7.65 8.69
C GLU A 163 -24.85 -8.12 9.96
N TYR A 164 -24.30 -7.18 10.75
CA TYR A 164 -23.44 -7.49 11.88
C TYR A 164 -23.97 -6.99 13.23
N GLY A 165 -25.07 -6.23 13.25
CA GLY A 165 -25.56 -5.59 14.46
C GLY A 165 -24.61 -4.55 15.05
N ALA A 166 -23.67 -4.02 14.25
CA ALA A 166 -22.59 -3.14 14.69
C ALA A 166 -22.89 -1.68 14.30
N PRO A 167 -23.22 -0.81 15.26
CA PRO A 167 -23.43 0.60 14.99
C PRO A 167 -22.09 1.29 14.70
N ILE A 168 -22.05 2.11 13.66
CA ILE A 168 -20.94 3.01 13.35
C ILE A 168 -21.26 4.39 13.88
N THR A 169 -20.35 4.97 14.64
CA THR A 169 -20.50 6.33 15.17
C THR A 169 -19.68 7.29 14.33
N PHE A 170 -20.27 8.42 13.96
CA PHE A 170 -19.61 9.48 13.19
C PHE A 170 -19.28 10.66 14.08
N THR A 171 -18.17 11.31 13.78
CA THR A 171 -17.77 12.59 14.37
C THR A 171 -17.04 13.44 13.33
N GLY A 172 -17.20 14.77 13.41
CA GLY A 172 -16.35 15.72 12.69
C GLY A 172 -15.17 16.21 13.54
N GLU A 173 -15.08 15.77 14.80
CA GLU A 173 -14.11 16.30 15.75
C GLU A 173 -13.08 15.25 16.14
N LEU A 174 -11.80 15.51 15.87
CA LEU A 174 -10.68 14.66 16.24
C LEU A 174 -10.60 14.36 17.77
N PRO A 175 -10.86 15.31 18.68
CA PRO A 175 -10.83 15.04 20.12
C PRO A 175 -11.77 13.90 20.58
N ALA A 176 -12.89 13.68 19.89
CA ALA A 176 -13.83 12.62 20.18
C ALA A 176 -13.19 11.21 20.06
N LEU A 177 -12.09 11.08 19.33
CA LEU A 177 -11.32 9.84 19.17
C LEU A 177 -10.42 9.51 20.34
N GLY A 178 -10.31 10.39 21.35
CA GLY A 178 -9.41 10.21 22.51
C GLY A 178 -9.67 8.94 23.36
N GLY A 179 -10.90 8.42 23.31
CA GLY A 179 -11.28 7.17 23.97
C GLY A 179 -11.03 5.88 23.15
N CYS A 180 -10.41 5.97 21.97
CA CYS A 180 -10.06 4.81 21.15
C CYS A 180 -8.79 4.14 21.67
N ALA A 181 -8.67 2.82 21.48
CA ALA A 181 -7.45 2.06 21.78
C ALA A 181 -6.35 2.31 20.73
N ALA A 182 -6.75 2.57 19.50
CA ALA A 182 -5.86 2.91 18.40
C ALA A 182 -6.61 3.72 17.34
N LEU A 183 -5.86 4.48 16.54
CA LEU A 183 -6.38 5.25 15.41
C LEU A 183 -5.81 4.72 14.10
N LEU A 184 -6.64 4.70 13.07
CA LEU A 184 -6.27 4.45 11.68
C LEU A 184 -6.42 5.78 10.92
N ASP A 185 -5.30 6.44 10.63
CA ASP A 185 -5.24 7.72 9.93
C ASP A 185 -4.97 7.49 8.44
N LEU A 186 -6.01 7.62 7.64
CA LEU A 186 -5.98 7.48 6.19
C LEU A 186 -6.07 8.82 5.45
N GLY A 187 -6.26 9.90 6.19
CA GLY A 187 -6.43 11.24 5.66
C GLY A 187 -5.19 12.11 5.78
N ALA A 188 -5.30 13.30 5.19
CA ALA A 188 -4.30 14.36 5.27
C ALA A 188 -4.61 15.39 6.36
N LEU A 189 -5.58 15.12 7.26
CA LEU A 189 -5.93 16.08 8.31
C LEU A 189 -4.74 16.33 9.24
N PRO A 190 -4.50 17.61 9.62
CA PRO A 190 -3.51 17.91 10.63
C PRO A 190 -3.96 17.31 11.97
N LEU A 191 -3.28 16.24 12.39
CA LEU A 191 -3.53 15.65 13.69
C LEU A 191 -3.00 16.58 14.79
N PRO A 192 -3.70 16.70 15.93
CA PRO A 192 -3.17 17.39 17.09
C PRO A 192 -1.82 16.80 17.51
N SER A 193 -0.96 17.63 18.07
CA SER A 193 0.41 17.26 18.45
C SER A 193 0.49 16.11 19.45
N PHE A 194 -0.62 15.71 20.07
CA PHE A 194 -0.62 14.62 21.04
C PHE A 194 -1.91 13.79 20.98
N TYR A 195 -1.75 12.49 20.66
CA TYR A 195 -2.72 11.46 20.98
C TYR A 195 -2.04 10.44 21.90
N PRO A 196 -2.69 10.01 23.01
CA PRO A 196 -2.10 9.06 23.95
C PRO A 196 -2.12 7.62 23.42
N VAL A 197 -2.60 7.39 22.21
CA VAL A 197 -2.80 6.07 21.62
C VAL A 197 -2.03 5.92 20.30
N PRO A 198 -1.67 4.69 19.91
CA PRO A 198 -1.01 4.44 18.62
C PRO A 198 -1.86 4.90 17.44
N VAL A 199 -1.23 5.65 16.54
CA VAL A 199 -1.83 6.13 15.30
C VAL A 199 -1.18 5.41 14.13
N PHE A 200 -1.91 4.54 13.46
CA PHE A 200 -1.48 3.88 12.23
C PHE A 200 -1.77 4.81 11.06
N SER A 201 -0.72 5.32 10.41
CA SER A 201 -0.87 6.40 9.45
C SER A 201 -0.34 6.04 8.06
N MET A 202 -1.05 6.49 7.03
CA MET A 202 -0.61 6.42 5.63
C MET A 202 0.41 7.50 5.26
N ARG A 203 0.74 8.40 6.17
CA ARG A 203 1.73 9.46 5.93
C ARG A 203 3.10 8.86 5.60
N ALA A 204 3.90 9.60 4.82
CA ALA A 204 5.26 9.18 4.49
C ALA A 204 6.19 9.23 5.71
N GLU A 205 5.95 10.18 6.64
CA GLU A 205 6.76 10.41 7.82
C GLU A 205 5.93 10.38 9.11
N PRO A 206 6.51 9.85 10.21
CA PRO A 206 5.84 9.87 11.52
C PRO A 206 5.72 11.31 12.04
N ILE A 207 4.61 11.60 12.71
CA ILE A 207 4.41 12.87 13.41
C ILE A 207 5.25 12.85 14.69
N GLU A 208 6.10 13.86 14.91
CA GLU A 208 7.13 13.86 15.97
C GLU A 208 6.59 13.64 17.39
N HIS A 209 5.41 14.15 17.69
CA HIS A 209 4.84 14.16 19.05
C HIS A 209 3.81 13.06 19.32
N ASN A 210 3.45 12.27 18.32
CA ASN A 210 2.47 11.19 18.44
C ASN A 210 3.15 9.81 18.40
N LEU A 211 2.48 8.79 18.92
CA LEU A 211 2.80 7.39 18.66
C LEU A 211 2.38 7.05 17.21
N SER A 212 2.91 7.82 16.27
CA SER A 212 2.62 7.65 14.85
C SER A 212 3.41 6.49 14.28
N LEU A 213 2.69 5.54 13.71
CA LEU A 213 3.22 4.32 13.12
C LEU A 213 2.97 4.37 11.61
N VAL A 214 4.03 4.53 10.82
CA VAL A 214 3.93 4.54 9.36
C VAL A 214 4.44 3.24 8.77
N LEU A 215 3.90 2.87 7.60
CA LEU A 215 4.28 1.67 6.87
C LEU A 215 5.68 1.85 6.26
N PRO A 216 6.73 1.17 6.73
CA PRO A 216 8.03 1.24 6.09
C PRO A 216 8.13 0.26 4.93
N HIS A 217 7.57 -0.93 5.12
CA HIS A 217 7.76 -2.05 4.22
C HIS A 217 6.79 -3.18 4.53
N TYR A 218 6.22 -3.78 3.49
CA TYR A 218 5.38 -4.97 3.54
C TYR A 218 5.62 -5.79 2.29
N GLY A 219 5.34 -7.09 2.31
CA GLY A 219 5.44 -7.90 1.10
C GLY A 219 5.46 -9.39 1.36
N LEU A 220 5.58 -10.11 0.27
CA LEU A 220 5.79 -11.55 0.20
C LEU A 220 7.21 -11.78 -0.33
N PRO A 221 8.04 -12.62 0.31
CA PRO A 221 9.42 -12.84 -0.13
C PRO A 221 9.55 -13.22 -1.62
N GLU A 222 8.71 -14.13 -2.08
CA GLU A 222 8.66 -14.55 -3.48
C GLU A 222 8.36 -13.40 -4.45
N ALA A 223 7.40 -12.53 -4.07
CA ALA A 223 7.05 -11.39 -4.89
C ALA A 223 8.13 -10.30 -4.85
N ASP A 224 8.79 -10.11 -3.70
CA ASP A 224 9.89 -9.15 -3.54
C ASP A 224 11.08 -9.47 -4.44
N GLU A 225 11.42 -10.75 -4.56
CA GLU A 225 12.50 -11.23 -5.44
C GLU A 225 12.13 -11.07 -6.93
N ALA A 226 10.84 -11.06 -7.25
CA ALA A 226 10.35 -10.95 -8.61
C ALA A 226 10.17 -9.50 -9.11
N ILE A 227 10.27 -8.47 -8.24
CA ILE A 227 10.12 -7.07 -8.65
C ILE A 227 11.26 -6.68 -9.59
N PRO A 228 10.96 -6.27 -10.85
CA PRO A 228 12.00 -5.80 -11.74
C PRO A 228 12.66 -4.51 -11.23
N PRO A 229 13.94 -4.28 -11.54
CA PRO A 229 14.64 -3.08 -11.15
C PRO A 229 13.92 -1.81 -11.60
N GLY A 230 13.84 -0.80 -10.72
CA GLY A 230 13.23 0.49 -11.04
C GLY A 230 11.69 0.53 -11.04
N ILE A 231 11.00 -0.59 -10.96
CA ILE A 231 9.54 -0.65 -10.78
C ILE A 231 9.19 -0.27 -9.34
N ASP A 232 8.16 0.58 -9.20
CA ASP A 232 7.67 0.92 -7.87
C ASP A 232 7.02 -0.30 -7.21
N ARG A 233 7.38 -0.52 -5.96
CA ARG A 233 6.96 -1.70 -5.21
C ARG A 233 5.45 -1.73 -4.96
N ASP A 234 4.88 -0.61 -4.54
CA ASP A 234 3.47 -0.54 -4.21
C ASP A 234 2.60 -0.69 -5.46
N GLU A 235 3.04 -0.14 -6.59
CA GLU A 235 2.41 -0.36 -7.91
C GLU A 235 2.48 -1.84 -8.32
N PHE A 236 3.62 -2.49 -8.13
CA PHE A 236 3.80 -3.90 -8.47
C PHE A 236 2.87 -4.80 -7.65
N TYR A 237 2.82 -4.61 -6.32
CA TYR A 237 1.91 -5.35 -5.46
C TYR A 237 0.44 -5.09 -5.78
N THR A 238 0.09 -3.84 -6.09
CA THR A 238 -1.28 -3.50 -6.50
C THR A 238 -1.66 -4.19 -7.80
N ALA A 239 -0.75 -4.25 -8.77
CA ALA A 239 -0.97 -4.96 -10.03
C ALA A 239 -1.11 -6.48 -9.83
N LEU A 240 -0.30 -7.09 -8.97
CA LEU A 240 -0.43 -8.50 -8.60
C LEU A 240 -1.80 -8.79 -7.98
N TRP A 241 -2.25 -7.94 -7.08
CA TRP A 241 -3.54 -8.10 -6.42
C TRP A 241 -4.70 -7.96 -7.40
N GLN A 242 -4.78 -6.83 -8.10
CA GLN A 242 -5.95 -6.46 -8.88
C GLN A 242 -6.01 -7.10 -10.26
N LEU A 243 -4.86 -7.28 -10.91
CA LEU A 243 -4.83 -7.78 -12.29
C LEU A 243 -4.48 -9.27 -12.39
N CYS A 244 -3.82 -9.80 -11.36
CA CYS A 244 -3.43 -11.20 -11.32
C CYS A 244 -4.24 -12.03 -10.31
N GLY A 245 -5.07 -11.40 -9.48
CA GLY A 245 -5.92 -12.10 -8.50
C GLY A 245 -5.11 -12.74 -7.36
N VAL A 246 -3.94 -12.20 -7.01
CA VAL A 246 -3.13 -12.73 -5.91
C VAL A 246 -3.73 -12.28 -4.58
N GLU A 247 -4.72 -13.03 -4.08
CA GLU A 247 -5.48 -12.72 -2.86
C GLU A 247 -4.58 -12.57 -1.61
N ALA A 248 -3.44 -13.27 -1.56
CA ALA A 248 -2.48 -13.15 -0.48
C ALA A 248 -1.98 -11.70 -0.28
N VAL A 249 -1.95 -10.89 -1.35
CA VAL A 249 -1.57 -9.46 -1.28
C VAL A 249 -2.60 -8.65 -0.49
N GLY A 250 -3.90 -8.90 -0.67
CA GLY A 250 -4.97 -8.24 0.09
C GLY A 250 -4.96 -8.58 1.59
N GLY A 251 -4.33 -9.71 1.96
CA GLY A 251 -4.14 -10.14 3.34
C GLY A 251 -2.82 -9.69 3.99
N LEU A 252 -1.97 -8.96 3.26
CA LEU A 252 -0.68 -8.50 3.77
C LEU A 252 -0.82 -7.63 5.01
N CYS A 253 0.15 -7.78 5.90
CA CYS A 253 0.37 -6.88 7.03
C CYS A 253 1.87 -6.63 7.19
N ALA A 254 2.24 -5.44 7.64
CA ALA A 254 3.62 -5.15 7.93
C ALA A 254 4.12 -6.00 9.12
N SER A 255 5.36 -6.48 9.04
CA SER A 255 6.02 -7.16 10.17
C SER A 255 6.47 -6.16 11.23
N SER A 256 6.75 -4.94 10.82
CA SER A 256 7.15 -3.82 11.66
C SER A 256 6.65 -2.50 11.07
N MET A 257 6.50 -1.50 11.93
CA MET A 257 6.14 -0.12 11.57
C MET A 257 7.29 0.82 11.91
N LEU A 258 7.32 1.98 11.29
CA LEU A 258 8.27 3.04 11.65
C LEU A 258 7.60 4.01 12.63
N CYS A 259 8.17 4.12 13.84
CA CYS A 259 7.78 5.11 14.85
C CYS A 259 8.94 6.07 15.06
N LYS A 260 8.80 7.32 14.67
CA LYS A 260 9.91 8.27 14.58
C LYS A 260 11.02 7.65 13.71
N SER A 261 12.22 7.53 14.20
CA SER A 261 13.36 6.90 13.49
C SER A 261 13.57 5.42 13.85
N ARG A 262 12.67 4.79 14.61
CA ARG A 262 12.81 3.42 15.11
C ARG A 262 11.81 2.48 14.47
N ARG A 263 12.26 1.27 14.14
CA ARG A 263 11.35 0.18 13.75
C ARG A 263 10.75 -0.44 15.01
N VAL A 264 9.44 -0.57 15.01
CA VAL A 264 8.64 -1.18 16.07
C VAL A 264 7.92 -2.38 15.48
N THR A 265 8.12 -3.55 16.05
CA THR A 265 7.48 -4.79 15.58
C THR A 265 6.02 -4.87 16.04
N VAL A 266 5.20 -5.64 15.31
CA VAL A 266 3.78 -5.84 15.68
C VAL A 266 3.62 -6.37 17.14
N PRO A 267 4.44 -7.32 17.65
CA PRO A 267 4.37 -7.70 19.06
C PRO A 267 4.66 -6.55 20.04
N GLN A 268 5.61 -5.66 19.72
CA GLN A 268 5.89 -4.48 20.57
C GLN A 268 4.71 -3.49 20.57
N ILE A 269 4.09 -3.28 19.40
CA ILE A 269 2.87 -2.46 19.30
C ILE A 269 1.74 -3.10 20.12
N ALA A 270 1.56 -4.41 20.03
CA ALA A 270 0.55 -5.14 20.82
C ALA A 270 0.76 -5.02 22.34
N ALA A 271 2.02 -5.08 22.78
CA ALA A 271 2.36 -4.87 24.20
C ALA A 271 2.02 -3.44 24.65
N GLN A 272 2.30 -2.44 23.81
CA GLN A 272 1.99 -1.04 24.09
C GLN A 272 0.48 -0.77 24.15
N LEU A 273 -0.30 -1.38 23.24
CA LEU A 273 -1.76 -1.33 23.27
C LEU A 273 -2.31 -1.87 24.61
N SER A 274 -1.68 -2.92 25.16
CA SER A 274 -2.08 -3.50 26.44
C SER A 274 -1.77 -2.58 27.63
N GLN A 275 -0.63 -1.89 27.62
CA GLN A 275 -0.19 -1.00 28.71
C GLN A 275 -0.99 0.30 28.79
N ASN A 276 -1.37 0.88 27.66
CA ASN A 276 -2.12 2.13 27.63
C ASN A 276 -3.48 2.03 28.33
N GLN A 277 -4.06 0.84 28.40
CA GLN A 277 -5.32 0.63 29.11
C GLN A 277 -5.17 0.62 30.63
N GLU A 278 -4.05 0.14 31.17
CA GLU A 278 -3.79 0.20 32.60
C GLU A 278 -3.65 1.63 33.08
N GLN A 279 -3.07 2.52 32.26
CA GLN A 279 -2.96 3.95 32.58
C GLN A 279 -4.31 4.69 32.56
N VAL A 280 -5.20 4.34 31.64
CA VAL A 280 -6.56 4.95 31.58
C VAL A 280 -7.41 4.51 32.76
N ARG A 281 -7.31 3.24 33.22
CA ARG A 281 -8.03 2.73 34.39
C ARG A 281 -7.57 3.32 35.73
N ILE A 282 -6.34 3.86 35.79
CA ILE A 282 -5.81 4.51 36.99
C ILE A 282 -6.32 5.95 37.13
N LEU A 283 -6.81 6.53 35.99
CA LEU A 283 -7.30 7.90 35.91
C LEU A 283 -8.85 8.02 36.01
N GLU A 284 -9.59 6.91 35.97
CA GLU A 284 -11.02 6.79 36.29
C GLU A 284 -11.20 6.38 37.77
#